data_0bdc0f16751925477cc8cbe2864ab471
#
_entry.id   0bdc0f16751925477cc8cbe2864ab471
#
_cell.length_a   1.000
_cell.length_b   1.000
_cell.length_c   1.000
_cell.angle_alpha   90.00
_cell.angle_beta   90.00
_cell.angle_gamma   90.00
#
_symmetry.space_group_name_H-M   'P 1'
#
loop_
_entity.id
_entity.type
_entity.pdbx_description
1 polymer ?
#
loop_
_entity_poly.entity_id
_entity_poly.type
_entity_poly.pdbx_seq_one_letter_code
_entity_poly.pdbx_strand_id
1 'polypeptide(L)'
;MAEEKKRSTGYHGGSVDTVISVEAVNAQAQAIGGNIETSDLLALANNDPYIVLENLHAGYGQMEILHGINLAVARKQSLCLIGPNGAGKSTILHAIFGFNNIFSGTVKIGDGDNKKDVTKLSAQMKLKEAGIAYILQDKSVFPGMTVEENLWMGGFLKDEPRQAKEAAEKVFDKYPRLAARRKHQAKVLSGGERRLLEISRALVMNPEILLVDEPSIGLEPRFIDMVFDILHDLQHNEGKTILMVEQNAKKGLEFADIGYVLVSGELAIAGKGDDLLENPDVGRLFLGG
;
A
#
# COMPACT_ATOMS: atom_id res chain seq x y z
N MET A 1 -33.77 32.05 48.56
CA MET A 1 -33.49 32.49 47.21
C MET A 1 -32.00 32.77 47.14
N ALA A 2 -31.22 31.84 46.52
CA ALA A 2 -29.79 31.95 46.36
C ALA A 2 -29.50 31.92 44.85
N GLU A 3 -28.92 33.00 44.36
CA GLU A 3 -28.49 33.13 42.94
C GLU A 3 -27.22 32.37 42.70
N GLU A 4 -27.25 31.44 41.76
CA GLU A 4 -26.07 30.73 41.21
C GLU A 4 -25.36 31.62 40.19
N LYS A 5 -24.15 32.06 40.51
CA LYS A 5 -23.22 32.72 39.58
C LYS A 5 -22.62 31.67 38.63
N LYS A 6 -23.03 31.68 37.36
CA LYS A 6 -22.34 31.04 36.26
C LYS A 6 -21.00 31.73 36.00
N ARG A 7 -19.88 31.01 36.24
CA ARG A 7 -18.55 31.41 35.78
C ARG A 7 -18.41 31.02 34.29
N SER A 8 -18.34 32.00 33.43
CA SER A 8 -17.93 31.85 32.04
C SER A 8 -16.41 31.81 31.97
N THR A 9 -15.82 30.66 31.68
CA THR A 9 -14.43 30.57 31.23
C THR A 9 -14.42 30.75 29.71
N GLY A 10 -14.04 31.97 29.29
CA GLY A 10 -13.81 32.27 27.88
C GLY A 10 -12.54 31.55 27.40
N TYR A 11 -12.68 30.57 26.50
CA TYR A 11 -11.64 30.16 25.61
C TYR A 11 -11.64 31.08 24.39
N HIS A 12 -10.56 31.85 24.22
CA HIS A 12 -10.35 32.62 23.00
C HIS A 12 -10.05 31.68 21.85
N GLY A 13 -10.86 31.81 20.79
CA GLY A 13 -10.81 30.97 19.62
C GLY A 13 -9.51 31.12 18.82
N GLY A 14 -8.89 30.01 18.55
CA GLY A 14 -8.13 29.82 17.34
C GLY A 14 -9.11 29.76 16.16
N SER A 15 -8.70 30.25 15.00
CA SER A 15 -9.44 30.23 13.74
C SER A 15 -10.02 28.84 13.52
N VAL A 16 -11.31 28.76 13.25
CA VAL A 16 -11.96 27.55 12.77
C VAL A 16 -11.44 27.36 11.36
N ASP A 17 -10.37 26.59 11.21
CA ASP A 17 -9.95 26.04 9.92
C ASP A 17 -11.17 25.31 9.39
N THR A 18 -11.62 25.71 8.21
CA THR A 18 -12.79 25.15 7.56
C THR A 18 -12.54 23.66 7.37
N VAL A 19 -13.13 22.81 8.20
CA VAL A 19 -13.10 21.37 8.00
C VAL A 19 -13.85 21.11 6.70
N ILE A 20 -13.10 20.95 5.62
CA ILE A 20 -13.67 20.61 4.31
C ILE A 20 -14.32 19.23 4.49
N SER A 21 -15.62 19.12 4.24
CA SER A 21 -16.31 17.82 4.35
C SER A 21 -15.74 16.84 3.32
N VAL A 22 -15.77 15.54 3.64
CA VAL A 22 -15.32 14.48 2.70
C VAL A 22 -16.04 14.61 1.35
N GLU A 23 -17.32 15.01 1.36
CA GLU A 23 -18.12 15.26 0.16
C GLU A 23 -17.58 16.46 -0.66
N ALA A 24 -17.15 17.52 0.00
CA ALA A 24 -16.55 18.67 -0.69
C ALA A 24 -15.16 18.35 -1.26
N VAL A 25 -14.35 17.54 -0.55
CA VAL A 25 -13.08 17.01 -1.06
C VAL A 25 -13.33 16.13 -2.29
N ASN A 26 -14.30 15.24 -2.22
CA ASN A 26 -14.67 14.36 -3.33
C ASN A 26 -15.13 15.17 -4.57
N ALA A 27 -16.03 16.15 -4.37
CA ALA A 27 -16.52 16.99 -5.46
C ALA A 27 -15.41 17.84 -6.11
N GLN A 28 -14.47 18.37 -5.30
CA GLN A 28 -13.34 19.14 -5.81
C GLN A 28 -12.32 18.25 -6.53
N ALA A 29 -12.00 17.08 -5.98
CA ALA A 29 -11.09 16.13 -6.62
C ALA A 29 -11.65 15.61 -7.95
N GLN A 30 -12.96 15.34 -8.05
CA GLN A 30 -13.63 15.01 -9.31
C GLN A 30 -13.61 16.17 -10.32
N ALA A 31 -13.68 17.41 -9.85
CA ALA A 31 -13.60 18.60 -10.73
C ALA A 31 -12.17 18.86 -11.25
N ILE A 32 -11.15 18.47 -10.48
CA ILE A 32 -9.72 18.59 -10.85
C ILE A 32 -9.31 17.43 -11.75
N GLY A 33 -9.88 16.24 -11.53
CA GLY A 33 -9.65 15.04 -12.32
C GLY A 33 -10.18 15.24 -13.74
N GLY A 34 -9.30 15.68 -14.65
CA GLY A 34 -9.55 15.59 -16.07
C GLY A 34 -9.74 14.13 -16.51
N ASN A 35 -10.21 13.90 -17.72
CA ASN A 35 -10.19 12.55 -18.31
C ASN A 35 -8.74 12.05 -18.36
N ILE A 36 -8.36 11.16 -17.44
CA ILE A 36 -7.07 10.49 -17.49
C ILE A 36 -7.17 9.44 -18.59
N GLU A 37 -6.46 9.67 -19.67
CA GLU A 37 -6.43 8.72 -20.78
C GLU A 37 -5.51 7.53 -20.45
N THR A 38 -5.82 6.38 -21.04
CA THR A 38 -4.96 5.18 -20.87
C THR A 38 -3.53 5.45 -21.36
N SER A 39 -3.35 6.30 -22.39
CA SER A 39 -2.06 6.77 -22.88
C SER A 39 -1.22 7.45 -21.81
N ASP A 40 -1.83 8.26 -20.94
CA ASP A 40 -1.12 8.95 -19.84
C ASP A 40 -0.60 7.96 -18.80
N LEU A 41 -1.43 6.98 -18.44
CA LEU A 41 -1.04 5.91 -17.52
C LEU A 41 0.09 5.05 -18.08
N LEU A 42 0.05 4.75 -19.38
CA LEU A 42 1.12 4.02 -20.05
C LEU A 42 2.42 4.83 -20.08
N ALA A 43 2.33 6.14 -20.34
CA ALA A 43 3.50 7.03 -20.32
C ALA A 43 4.16 7.08 -18.91
N LEU A 44 3.36 7.15 -17.84
CA LEU A 44 3.84 7.06 -16.46
C LEU A 44 4.52 5.73 -16.16
N ALA A 45 4.08 4.64 -16.80
CA ALA A 45 4.69 3.31 -16.71
C ALA A 45 5.77 3.08 -17.80
N ASN A 46 6.46 4.14 -18.25
CA ASN A 46 7.55 4.09 -19.24
C ASN A 46 7.14 3.44 -20.59
N ASN A 47 5.87 3.42 -20.93
CA ASN A 47 5.27 2.73 -22.09
C ASN A 47 5.55 1.20 -22.13
N ASP A 48 6.02 0.63 -21.02
CA ASP A 48 6.24 -0.80 -20.83
C ASP A 48 5.71 -1.26 -19.47
N PRO A 49 4.37 -1.24 -19.27
CA PRO A 49 3.77 -1.59 -17.99
C PRO A 49 3.95 -3.08 -17.70
N TYR A 50 4.41 -3.37 -16.48
CA TYR A 50 4.53 -4.72 -15.94
C TYR A 50 3.24 -5.19 -15.25
N ILE A 51 2.53 -4.28 -14.59
CA ILE A 51 1.22 -4.51 -13.98
C ILE A 51 0.21 -3.62 -14.69
N VAL A 52 -0.90 -4.21 -15.13
CA VAL A 52 -1.98 -3.49 -15.80
C VAL A 52 -3.32 -3.90 -15.24
N LEU A 53 -4.11 -2.93 -14.83
CA LEU A 53 -5.53 -3.10 -14.54
C LEU A 53 -6.31 -2.43 -15.67
N GLU A 54 -7.28 -3.14 -16.25
CA GLU A 54 -8.11 -2.64 -17.35
C GLU A 54 -9.57 -2.68 -16.94
N ASN A 55 -10.18 -1.50 -16.85
CA ASN A 55 -11.60 -1.29 -16.55
C ASN A 55 -12.08 -2.14 -15.38
N LEU A 56 -11.33 -2.11 -14.25
CA LEU A 56 -11.53 -2.99 -13.12
C LEU A 56 -12.70 -2.52 -12.26
N HIS A 57 -13.72 -3.36 -12.13
CA HIS A 57 -14.83 -3.22 -11.21
C HIS A 57 -14.72 -4.29 -10.12
N ALA A 58 -14.60 -3.87 -8.86
CA ALA A 58 -14.36 -4.80 -7.76
C ALA A 58 -14.96 -4.29 -6.44
N GLY A 59 -15.14 -5.21 -5.49
CA GLY A 59 -15.71 -4.88 -4.18
C GLY A 59 -15.90 -6.09 -3.29
N TYR A 60 -16.83 -6.03 -2.34
CA TYR A 60 -17.05 -7.06 -1.34
C TYR A 60 -18.51 -7.56 -1.35
N GLY A 61 -18.68 -8.88 -1.39
CA GLY A 61 -20.01 -9.46 -1.53
C GLY A 61 -20.67 -8.99 -2.82
N GLN A 62 -21.77 -8.24 -2.71
CA GLN A 62 -22.49 -7.61 -3.84
C GLN A 62 -22.20 -6.10 -3.96
N MET A 63 -21.44 -5.54 -3.03
CA MET A 63 -21.12 -4.10 -3.00
C MET A 63 -19.91 -3.82 -3.88
N GLU A 64 -20.14 -3.06 -4.94
CA GLU A 64 -19.10 -2.53 -5.80
C GLU A 64 -18.46 -1.30 -5.15
N ILE A 65 -17.13 -1.24 -5.13
CA ILE A 65 -16.33 -0.15 -4.54
C ILE A 65 -15.48 0.52 -5.60
N LEU A 66 -14.96 -0.25 -6.56
CA LEU A 66 -14.12 0.25 -7.65
C LEU A 66 -14.93 0.30 -8.95
N HIS A 67 -14.91 1.43 -9.59
CA HIS A 67 -15.74 1.75 -10.75
C HIS A 67 -14.88 2.02 -11.99
N GLY A 68 -14.46 0.96 -12.70
CA GLY A 68 -13.71 1.09 -13.96
C GLY A 68 -12.26 1.56 -13.79
N ILE A 69 -11.56 1.07 -12.77
CA ILE A 69 -10.16 1.46 -12.52
C ILE A 69 -9.25 0.96 -13.65
N ASN A 70 -8.51 1.92 -14.22
CA ASN A 70 -7.34 1.65 -15.06
C ASN A 70 -6.07 2.02 -14.29
N LEU A 71 -5.04 1.16 -14.37
CA LEU A 71 -3.78 1.37 -13.65
C LEU A 71 -2.65 0.72 -14.45
N ALA A 72 -1.51 1.38 -14.51
CA ALA A 72 -0.31 0.87 -15.15
C ALA A 72 0.92 1.16 -14.26
N VAL A 73 1.78 0.15 -14.04
CA VAL A 73 3.03 0.27 -13.30
C VAL A 73 4.12 -0.50 -14.03
N ALA A 74 5.26 0.14 -14.26
CA ALA A 74 6.41 -0.53 -14.88
C ALA A 74 7.11 -1.48 -13.89
N ARG A 75 7.93 -2.38 -14.42
CA ARG A 75 8.80 -3.24 -13.59
C ARG A 75 9.77 -2.38 -12.78
N LYS A 76 9.96 -2.72 -11.51
CA LYS A 76 10.83 -2.02 -10.54
C LYS A 76 10.41 -0.57 -10.20
N GLN A 77 9.21 -0.19 -10.57
CA GLN A 77 8.62 1.10 -10.26
C GLN A 77 7.82 1.03 -8.97
N SER A 78 7.75 2.13 -8.25
CA SER A 78 6.87 2.31 -7.09
C SER A 78 5.66 3.16 -7.43
N LEU A 79 4.48 2.70 -7.03
CA LEU A 79 3.22 3.42 -7.11
C LEU A 79 2.67 3.67 -5.70
N CYS A 80 2.28 4.91 -5.40
CA CYS A 80 1.50 5.23 -4.21
C CYS A 80 0.06 5.60 -4.56
N LEU A 81 -0.89 4.92 -3.93
CA LEU A 81 -2.31 5.23 -3.98
C LEU A 81 -2.67 6.13 -2.80
N ILE A 82 -3.10 7.34 -3.08
CA ILE A 82 -3.57 8.32 -2.09
C ILE A 82 -5.03 8.68 -2.31
N GLY A 83 -5.65 9.33 -1.34
CA GLY A 83 -7.05 9.75 -1.40
C GLY A 83 -7.75 9.61 -0.04
N PRO A 84 -9.00 10.09 0.10
CA PRO A 84 -9.72 10.04 1.36
C PRO A 84 -10.00 8.61 1.84
N ASN A 85 -10.34 8.48 3.12
CA ASN A 85 -10.76 7.20 3.68
C ASN A 85 -12.05 6.73 2.98
N GLY A 86 -12.10 5.44 2.63
CA GLY A 86 -13.21 4.87 1.86
C GLY A 86 -13.14 5.07 0.35
N ALA A 87 -12.13 5.75 -0.20
CA ALA A 87 -11.97 5.95 -1.64
C ALA A 87 -11.70 4.68 -2.46
N GLY A 88 -11.45 3.53 -1.81
CA GLY A 88 -11.18 2.28 -2.51
C GLY A 88 -9.70 1.90 -2.66
N LYS A 89 -8.78 2.64 -2.02
CA LYS A 89 -7.33 2.40 -2.13
C LYS A 89 -6.92 0.95 -1.81
N SER A 90 -7.19 0.48 -0.60
CA SER A 90 -6.89 -0.91 -0.21
C SER A 90 -7.70 -1.92 -1.01
N THR A 91 -8.87 -1.54 -1.53
CA THR A 91 -9.69 -2.39 -2.40
C THR A 91 -8.98 -2.70 -3.72
N ILE A 92 -8.17 -1.77 -4.26
CA ILE A 92 -7.30 -2.03 -5.42
C ILE A 92 -6.26 -3.11 -5.08
N LEU A 93 -5.54 -2.96 -3.96
CA LEU A 93 -4.55 -3.95 -3.55
C LEU A 93 -5.21 -5.32 -3.30
N HIS A 94 -6.41 -5.33 -2.68
CA HIS A 94 -7.20 -6.55 -2.48
C HIS A 94 -7.61 -7.20 -3.80
N ALA A 95 -8.00 -6.43 -4.81
CA ALA A 95 -8.35 -6.97 -6.13
C ALA A 95 -7.13 -7.58 -6.83
N ILE A 96 -5.99 -6.90 -6.79
CA ILE A 96 -4.74 -7.43 -7.34
C ILE A 96 -4.35 -8.73 -6.63
N PHE A 97 -4.48 -8.82 -5.31
CA PHE A 97 -4.09 -10.01 -4.54
C PHE A 97 -5.14 -11.12 -4.53
N GLY A 98 -6.43 -10.79 -4.74
CA GLY A 98 -7.53 -11.77 -4.74
C GLY A 98 -8.23 -11.92 -3.38
N PHE A 99 -8.34 -10.84 -2.60
CA PHE A 99 -9.06 -10.79 -1.33
C PHE A 99 -10.50 -10.28 -1.44
N ASN A 100 -10.91 -9.83 -2.62
CA ASN A 100 -12.25 -9.34 -2.89
C ASN A 100 -12.81 -9.91 -4.21
N ASN A 101 -14.04 -9.54 -4.55
CA ASN A 101 -14.69 -9.97 -5.78
C ASN A 101 -14.34 -8.98 -6.90
N ILE A 102 -13.90 -9.50 -8.04
CA ILE A 102 -13.81 -8.75 -9.29
C ILE A 102 -15.09 -9.04 -10.07
N PHE A 103 -15.89 -8.01 -10.34
CA PHE A 103 -17.14 -8.11 -11.09
C PHE A 103 -16.89 -8.05 -12.60
N SER A 104 -15.97 -7.18 -13.05
CA SER A 104 -15.53 -7.08 -14.44
C SER A 104 -14.13 -6.46 -14.53
N GLY A 105 -13.55 -6.45 -15.74
CA GLY A 105 -12.19 -5.99 -15.96
C GLY A 105 -11.14 -7.07 -15.75
N THR A 106 -9.88 -6.70 -15.88
CA THR A 106 -8.75 -7.65 -15.82
C THR A 106 -7.58 -7.11 -15.01
N VAL A 107 -6.82 -8.03 -14.42
CA VAL A 107 -5.50 -7.79 -13.80
C VAL A 107 -4.49 -8.61 -14.57
N LYS A 108 -3.55 -7.95 -15.25
CA LYS A 108 -2.51 -8.58 -16.07
C LYS A 108 -1.13 -8.26 -15.52
N ILE A 109 -0.22 -9.24 -15.54
CA ILE A 109 1.16 -9.11 -15.05
C ILE A 109 2.11 -9.80 -16.03
N GLY A 110 3.21 -9.13 -16.33
CA GLY A 110 4.26 -9.65 -17.21
C GLY A 110 4.87 -8.58 -18.09
N ASP A 111 5.91 -8.94 -18.82
CA ASP A 111 6.64 -8.04 -19.69
C ASP A 111 6.09 -8.09 -21.12
N GLY A 112 6.07 -6.95 -21.82
CA GLY A 112 5.69 -6.82 -23.21
C GLY A 112 4.33 -7.45 -23.51
N ASP A 113 4.27 -8.24 -24.59
CA ASP A 113 3.06 -8.94 -25.02
C ASP A 113 2.76 -10.25 -24.25
N ASN A 114 3.68 -10.70 -23.38
CA ASN A 114 3.55 -11.95 -22.63
C ASN A 114 2.85 -11.78 -21.28
N LYS A 115 2.05 -10.72 -21.11
CA LYS A 115 1.29 -10.50 -19.87
C LYS A 115 0.30 -11.63 -19.62
N LYS A 116 0.36 -12.20 -18.41
CA LYS A 116 -0.59 -13.22 -17.97
C LYS A 116 -1.77 -12.57 -17.27
N ASP A 117 -2.97 -12.99 -17.60
CA ASP A 117 -4.17 -12.65 -16.86
C ASP A 117 -4.19 -13.43 -15.52
N VAL A 118 -4.06 -12.70 -14.42
CA VAL A 118 -4.07 -13.25 -13.07
C VAL A 118 -5.37 -12.94 -12.32
N THR A 119 -6.37 -12.39 -13.01
CA THR A 119 -7.63 -11.92 -12.42
C THR A 119 -8.31 -12.97 -11.55
N LYS A 120 -8.39 -14.20 -12.05
CA LYS A 120 -9.09 -15.33 -11.39
C LYS A 120 -8.20 -16.22 -10.54
N LEU A 121 -6.91 -15.92 -10.43
CA LEU A 121 -6.02 -16.69 -9.57
C LEU A 121 -6.36 -16.44 -8.10
N SER A 122 -6.33 -17.49 -7.29
CA SER A 122 -6.43 -17.35 -5.83
C SER A 122 -5.22 -16.60 -5.26
N ALA A 123 -5.34 -16.01 -4.08
CA ALA A 123 -4.25 -15.32 -3.39
C ALA A 123 -2.99 -16.21 -3.25
N GLN A 124 -3.16 -17.51 -2.98
CA GLN A 124 -2.06 -18.46 -2.91
C GLN A 124 -1.33 -18.61 -4.25
N MET A 125 -2.06 -18.72 -5.35
CA MET A 125 -1.49 -18.82 -6.70
C MET A 125 -0.84 -17.51 -7.12
N LYS A 126 -1.42 -16.37 -6.77
CA LYS A 126 -0.81 -15.06 -7.00
C LYS A 126 0.52 -14.91 -6.28
N LEU A 127 0.63 -15.39 -5.03
CA LEU A 127 1.91 -15.41 -4.33
C LEU A 127 2.89 -16.41 -4.94
N LYS A 128 2.46 -17.65 -5.19
CA LYS A 128 3.35 -18.75 -5.63
C LYS A 128 3.78 -18.61 -7.10
N GLU A 129 2.86 -18.25 -8.00
CA GLU A 129 3.08 -18.30 -9.44
C GLU A 129 3.24 -16.92 -10.09
N ALA A 130 2.55 -15.90 -9.57
CA ALA A 130 2.67 -14.54 -10.07
C ALA A 130 3.66 -13.67 -9.28
N GLY A 131 4.26 -14.23 -8.20
CA GLY A 131 5.25 -13.51 -7.40
C GLY A 131 4.74 -12.27 -6.70
N ILE A 132 3.45 -12.24 -6.33
CA ILE A 132 2.83 -11.10 -5.64
C ILE A 132 2.76 -11.41 -4.15
N ALA A 133 3.36 -10.58 -3.29
CA ALA A 133 3.17 -10.66 -1.85
C ALA A 133 2.40 -9.45 -1.32
N TYR A 134 1.63 -9.68 -0.25
CA TYR A 134 0.86 -8.64 0.42
C TYR A 134 1.38 -8.40 1.83
N ILE A 135 1.73 -7.16 2.14
CA ILE A 135 2.12 -6.70 3.46
C ILE A 135 0.94 -5.94 4.05
N LEU A 136 0.23 -6.59 4.96
CA LEU A 136 -0.97 -6.05 5.59
C LEU A 136 -0.66 -4.86 6.51
N GLN A 137 -1.66 -4.04 6.75
CA GLN A 137 -1.60 -2.89 7.65
C GLN A 137 -1.18 -3.29 9.07
N ASP A 138 -1.78 -4.36 9.63
CA ASP A 138 -1.47 -4.88 10.96
C ASP A 138 -1.75 -6.40 11.08
N LYS A 139 -1.44 -6.97 12.26
CA LYS A 139 -1.80 -8.35 12.65
C LYS A 139 -1.32 -9.45 11.70
N SER A 140 -0.29 -9.19 10.93
CA SER A 140 0.23 -10.17 9.98
C SER A 140 1.25 -11.14 10.60
N VAL A 141 1.66 -10.95 11.86
CA VAL A 141 2.53 -11.88 12.58
C VAL A 141 1.74 -12.78 13.53
N PHE A 142 2.28 -13.96 13.81
CA PHE A 142 1.79 -14.89 14.83
C PHE A 142 2.45 -14.55 16.18
N PRO A 143 1.75 -13.88 17.13
CA PRO A 143 2.39 -13.32 18.31
C PRO A 143 2.93 -14.37 19.28
N GLY A 144 2.36 -15.57 19.30
CA GLY A 144 2.80 -16.70 20.13
C GLY A 144 3.96 -17.50 19.54
N MET A 145 4.28 -17.31 18.26
CA MET A 145 5.42 -17.91 17.60
C MET A 145 6.69 -17.08 17.78
N THR A 146 7.84 -17.71 17.69
CA THR A 146 9.14 -17.03 17.62
C THR A 146 9.30 -16.27 16.31
N VAL A 147 10.28 -15.38 16.25
CA VAL A 147 10.63 -14.65 15.01
C VAL A 147 10.97 -15.61 13.88
N GLU A 148 11.78 -16.64 14.15
CA GLU A 148 12.14 -17.64 13.12
C GLU A 148 10.94 -18.46 12.65
N GLU A 149 10.05 -18.89 13.55
CA GLU A 149 8.83 -19.60 13.17
C GLU A 149 7.89 -18.74 12.33
N ASN A 150 7.79 -17.44 12.64
CA ASN A 150 7.07 -16.49 11.80
C ASN A 150 7.64 -16.40 10.39
N LEU A 151 8.97 -16.39 10.25
CA LEU A 151 9.61 -16.39 8.93
C LEU A 151 9.36 -17.71 8.18
N TRP A 152 9.47 -18.87 8.86
CA TRP A 152 9.16 -20.17 8.23
C TRP A 152 7.72 -20.22 7.73
N MET A 153 6.76 -19.66 8.48
CA MET A 153 5.38 -19.55 8.03
C MET A 153 5.23 -18.65 6.80
N GLY A 154 6.10 -17.64 6.62
CA GLY A 154 6.16 -16.86 5.38
C GLY A 154 6.49 -17.71 4.15
N GLY A 155 7.22 -18.80 4.32
CA GLY A 155 7.58 -19.76 3.28
C GLY A 155 6.67 -20.98 3.18
N PHE A 156 5.47 -20.97 3.76
CA PHE A 156 4.57 -22.13 3.81
C PHE A 156 4.20 -22.68 2.43
N LEU A 157 4.21 -21.85 1.38
CA LEU A 157 3.90 -22.28 0.00
C LEU A 157 5.12 -22.78 -0.79
N LYS A 158 6.31 -22.83 -0.19
CA LYS A 158 7.47 -23.46 -0.82
C LYS A 158 7.27 -24.99 -0.87
N ASP A 159 7.85 -25.61 -1.87
CA ASP A 159 7.63 -27.04 -2.14
C ASP A 159 8.21 -27.94 -1.03
N GLU A 160 9.28 -27.48 -0.37
CA GLU A 160 9.91 -28.19 0.75
C GLU A 160 10.09 -27.28 1.97
N PRO A 161 9.82 -27.77 3.20
CA PRO A 161 10.03 -27.02 4.44
C PRO A 161 11.48 -26.51 4.62
N ARG A 162 12.46 -27.23 4.07
CA ARG A 162 13.87 -26.83 4.09
C ARG A 162 14.09 -25.51 3.35
N GLN A 163 13.43 -25.32 2.21
CA GLN A 163 13.55 -24.08 1.42
C GLN A 163 13.03 -22.87 2.18
N ALA A 164 11.97 -23.02 3.00
CA ALA A 164 11.48 -21.95 3.85
C ALA A 164 12.51 -21.56 4.93
N LYS A 165 13.20 -22.55 5.52
CA LYS A 165 14.25 -22.28 6.51
C LYS A 165 15.47 -21.61 5.87
N GLU A 166 15.92 -22.06 4.72
CA GLU A 166 17.04 -21.47 3.97
C GLU A 166 16.71 -20.02 3.55
N ALA A 167 15.48 -19.74 3.14
CA ALA A 167 15.05 -18.39 2.82
C ALA A 167 14.98 -17.48 4.07
N ALA A 168 14.58 -18.04 5.22
CA ALA A 168 14.60 -17.32 6.50
C ALA A 168 16.03 -16.97 6.95
N GLU A 169 17.03 -17.83 6.69
CA GLU A 169 18.44 -17.50 6.99
C GLU A 169 18.89 -16.27 6.17
N LYS A 170 18.55 -16.16 4.89
CA LYS A 170 18.85 -14.98 4.07
C LYS A 170 18.22 -13.70 4.64
N VAL A 171 17.02 -13.81 5.23
CA VAL A 171 16.38 -12.68 5.92
C VAL A 171 17.15 -12.30 7.17
N PHE A 172 17.65 -13.27 7.95
CA PHE A 172 18.48 -12.99 9.14
C PHE A 172 19.83 -12.37 8.77
N ASP A 173 20.44 -12.79 7.68
CA ASP A 173 21.68 -12.21 7.16
C ASP A 173 21.45 -10.73 6.77
N LYS A 174 20.31 -10.43 6.14
CA LYS A 174 19.94 -9.07 5.73
C LYS A 174 19.56 -8.18 6.91
N TYR A 175 18.86 -8.74 7.92
CA TYR A 175 18.33 -7.98 9.05
C TYR A 175 18.87 -8.47 10.40
N PRO A 176 20.10 -8.04 10.82
CA PRO A 176 20.71 -8.48 12.08
C PRO A 176 19.87 -8.21 13.32
N ARG A 177 19.00 -7.16 13.28
CA ARG A 177 18.06 -6.89 14.38
C ARG A 177 17.06 -8.03 14.59
N LEU A 178 16.55 -8.65 13.52
CA LEU A 178 15.70 -9.84 13.63
C LEU A 178 16.49 -11.07 14.06
N ALA A 179 17.72 -11.23 13.55
CA ALA A 179 18.61 -12.32 13.94
C ALA A 179 18.86 -12.32 15.45
N ALA A 180 19.10 -11.17 16.06
CA ALA A 180 19.27 -11.00 17.51
C ALA A 180 18.00 -11.38 18.32
N ARG A 181 16.83 -11.34 17.70
CA ARG A 181 15.53 -11.69 18.29
C ARG A 181 15.00 -13.05 17.85
N ARG A 182 15.78 -13.82 17.13
CA ARG A 182 15.40 -15.06 16.43
C ARG A 182 14.52 -16.00 17.27
N LYS A 183 14.91 -16.25 18.50
CA LYS A 183 14.23 -17.16 19.45
C LYS A 183 13.17 -16.49 20.34
N HIS A 184 12.98 -15.18 20.22
CA HIS A 184 11.96 -14.48 20.99
C HIS A 184 10.59 -14.61 20.31
N GLN A 185 9.53 -14.67 21.12
CA GLN A 185 8.17 -14.63 20.60
C GLN A 185 7.86 -13.25 20.01
N ALA A 186 7.12 -13.20 18.88
CA ALA A 186 6.81 -11.97 18.20
C ALA A 186 6.00 -10.96 19.04
N LYS A 187 5.27 -11.42 20.06
CA LYS A 187 4.52 -10.54 20.98
C LYS A 187 5.40 -9.59 21.82
N VAL A 188 6.67 -9.92 22.03
CA VAL A 188 7.59 -9.09 22.84
C VAL A 188 8.41 -8.10 21.99
N LEU A 189 8.22 -8.10 20.67
CA LEU A 189 8.90 -7.17 19.78
C LEU A 189 8.34 -5.76 19.93
N SER A 190 9.21 -4.75 19.77
CA SER A 190 8.80 -3.36 19.60
C SER A 190 7.97 -3.19 18.33
N GLY A 191 7.24 -2.08 18.18
CA GLY A 191 6.46 -1.78 16.97
C GLY A 191 7.31 -1.86 15.71
N GLY A 192 8.49 -1.25 15.71
CA GLY A 192 9.40 -1.28 14.56
C GLY A 192 9.99 -2.66 14.28
N GLU A 193 10.38 -3.44 15.31
CA GLU A 193 10.84 -4.83 15.12
C GLU A 193 9.72 -5.71 14.57
N ARG A 194 8.48 -5.50 15.03
CA ARG A 194 7.31 -6.21 14.51
C ARG A 194 7.06 -5.87 13.05
N ARG A 195 7.10 -4.59 12.68
CA ARG A 195 6.91 -4.16 11.29
C ARG A 195 7.98 -4.72 10.38
N LEU A 196 9.24 -4.74 10.84
CA LEU A 196 10.34 -5.39 10.13
C LEU A 196 10.08 -6.88 9.92
N LEU A 197 9.56 -7.59 10.92
CA LEU A 197 9.19 -9.01 10.82
C LEU A 197 8.04 -9.23 9.81
N GLU A 198 7.03 -8.35 9.79
CA GLU A 198 5.91 -8.41 8.82
C GLU A 198 6.40 -8.29 7.38
N ILE A 199 7.23 -7.28 7.10
CA ILE A 199 7.85 -7.12 5.79
C ILE A 199 8.71 -8.34 5.45
N SER A 200 9.53 -8.78 6.38
CA SER A 200 10.46 -9.91 6.19
C SER A 200 9.74 -11.23 5.88
N ARG A 201 8.57 -11.48 6.50
CA ARG A 201 7.74 -12.65 6.19
C ARG A 201 7.32 -12.68 4.71
N ALA A 202 6.91 -11.54 4.18
CA ALA A 202 6.52 -11.45 2.78
C ALA A 202 7.71 -11.76 1.84
N LEU A 203 8.94 -11.39 2.24
CA LEU A 203 10.15 -11.61 1.44
C LEU A 203 10.62 -13.06 1.40
N VAL A 204 10.20 -13.93 2.30
CA VAL A 204 10.60 -15.37 2.32
C VAL A 204 10.23 -16.08 1.01
N MET A 205 9.13 -15.71 0.36
CA MET A 205 8.74 -16.24 -0.95
C MET A 205 9.51 -15.61 -2.12
N ASN A 206 10.37 -14.62 -1.85
CA ASN A 206 11.09 -13.83 -2.86
C ASN A 206 10.17 -13.26 -3.95
N PRO A 207 9.14 -12.48 -3.59
CA PRO A 207 8.20 -11.94 -4.57
C PRO A 207 8.86 -10.90 -5.47
N GLU A 208 8.32 -10.70 -6.67
CA GLU A 208 8.69 -9.61 -7.58
C GLU A 208 7.86 -8.35 -7.33
N ILE A 209 6.62 -8.54 -6.85
CA ILE A 209 5.66 -7.48 -6.59
C ILE A 209 5.31 -7.46 -5.10
N LEU A 210 5.40 -6.29 -4.49
CA LEU A 210 4.98 -6.04 -3.12
C LEU A 210 3.77 -5.12 -3.10
N LEU A 211 2.66 -5.60 -2.56
CA LEU A 211 1.50 -4.81 -2.22
C LEU A 211 1.62 -4.43 -0.74
N VAL A 212 1.65 -3.13 -0.45
CA VAL A 212 1.95 -2.61 0.90
C VAL A 212 0.81 -1.72 1.35
N ASP A 213 0.10 -2.14 2.40
CA ASP A 213 -1.06 -1.41 2.90
C ASP A 213 -0.71 -0.65 4.18
N GLU A 214 -0.75 0.68 4.11
CA GLU A 214 -0.50 1.65 5.18
C GLU A 214 0.71 1.30 6.07
N PRO A 215 1.93 1.25 5.49
CA PRO A 215 3.11 0.75 6.22
C PRO A 215 3.52 1.60 7.41
N SER A 216 3.13 2.88 7.46
CA SER A 216 3.53 3.84 8.51
C SER A 216 2.56 3.91 9.69
N ILE A 217 1.35 3.35 9.55
CA ILE A 217 0.29 3.55 10.54
C ILE A 217 0.68 3.03 11.94
N GLY A 218 0.41 3.86 12.97
CA GLY A 218 0.66 3.49 14.36
C GLY A 218 2.13 3.36 14.77
N LEU A 219 3.08 3.74 13.90
CA LEU A 219 4.49 3.73 14.20
C LEU A 219 4.98 5.09 14.73
N GLU A 220 5.99 5.05 15.60
CA GLU A 220 6.76 6.23 15.98
C GLU A 220 7.56 6.75 14.77
N PRO A 221 7.82 8.08 14.65
CA PRO A 221 8.48 8.68 13.48
C PRO A 221 9.77 7.97 13.03
N ARG A 222 10.66 7.62 13.97
CA ARG A 222 11.91 6.90 13.69
C ARG A 222 11.72 5.52 13.02
N PHE A 223 10.57 4.87 13.27
CA PHE A 223 10.25 3.58 12.65
C PHE A 223 9.58 3.74 11.30
N ILE A 224 8.89 4.87 11.09
CA ILE A 224 8.36 5.25 9.78
C ILE A 224 9.53 5.37 8.79
N ASP A 225 10.55 6.18 9.13
CA ASP A 225 11.72 6.36 8.26
C ASP A 225 12.41 5.02 7.98
N MET A 226 12.61 4.19 9.00
CA MET A 226 13.17 2.84 8.83
C MET A 226 12.37 1.98 7.83
N VAL A 227 11.04 2.04 7.87
CA VAL A 227 10.18 1.26 6.95
C VAL A 227 10.33 1.75 5.52
N PHE A 228 10.33 3.06 5.30
CA PHE A 228 10.53 3.64 3.97
C PHE A 228 11.93 3.36 3.44
N ASP A 229 12.98 3.40 4.29
CA ASP A 229 14.34 3.00 3.91
C ASP A 229 14.40 1.54 3.44
N ILE A 230 13.69 0.63 4.13
CA ILE A 230 13.59 -0.77 3.73
C ILE A 230 12.88 -0.91 2.38
N LEU A 231 11.76 -0.23 2.18
CA LEU A 231 11.02 -0.27 0.91
C LEU A 231 11.85 0.30 -0.24
N HIS A 232 12.58 1.38 0.01
CA HIS A 232 13.51 1.97 -0.95
C HIS A 232 14.63 1.00 -1.35
N ASP A 233 15.25 0.32 -0.37
CA ASP A 233 16.25 -0.72 -0.61
C ASP A 233 15.67 -1.87 -1.45
N LEU A 234 14.45 -2.34 -1.12
CA LEU A 234 13.77 -3.40 -1.86
C LEU A 234 13.48 -3.01 -3.32
N GLN A 235 13.09 -1.76 -3.56
CA GLN A 235 12.84 -1.28 -4.93
C GLN A 235 14.15 -1.11 -5.70
N HIS A 236 15.11 -0.35 -5.19
CA HIS A 236 16.29 0.11 -5.95
C HIS A 236 17.40 -0.94 -6.01
N ASN A 237 17.67 -1.63 -4.90
CA ASN A 237 18.76 -2.61 -4.84
C ASN A 237 18.30 -4.03 -5.17
N GLU A 238 17.07 -4.42 -4.83
CA GLU A 238 16.53 -5.75 -5.15
C GLU A 238 15.59 -5.77 -6.35
N GLY A 239 15.27 -4.61 -6.93
CA GLY A 239 14.45 -4.47 -8.12
C GLY A 239 13.01 -4.92 -7.96
N LYS A 240 12.44 -4.76 -6.75
CA LYS A 240 11.01 -5.06 -6.51
C LYS A 240 10.11 -3.99 -7.11
N THR A 241 8.95 -4.39 -7.62
CA THR A 241 7.87 -3.47 -8.01
C THR A 241 6.97 -3.29 -6.79
N ILE A 242 6.67 -2.06 -6.40
CA ILE A 242 5.94 -1.77 -5.16
C ILE A 242 4.66 -0.99 -5.47
N LEU A 243 3.51 -1.52 -5.04
CA LEU A 243 2.25 -0.77 -5.02
C LEU A 243 1.87 -0.55 -3.57
N MET A 244 1.77 0.71 -3.17
CA MET A 244 1.52 1.10 -1.79
C MET A 244 0.25 1.93 -1.66
N VAL A 245 -0.50 1.68 -0.59
CA VAL A 245 -1.49 2.61 -0.03
C VAL A 245 -0.85 3.28 1.17
N GLU A 246 -0.93 4.60 1.26
CA GLU A 246 -0.42 5.33 2.42
C GLU A 246 -1.39 6.44 2.84
N GLN A 247 -1.63 6.53 4.15
CA GLN A 247 -2.49 7.57 4.72
C GLN A 247 -1.74 8.91 4.82
N ASN A 248 -0.43 8.87 5.12
CA ASN A 248 0.44 10.02 5.02
C ASN A 248 0.82 10.25 3.55
N ALA A 249 -0.06 10.95 2.83
CA ALA A 249 0.08 11.16 1.39
C ALA A 249 1.42 11.79 1.02
N LYS A 250 1.93 12.73 1.84
CA LYS A 250 3.24 13.36 1.60
C LYS A 250 4.37 12.32 1.62
N LYS A 251 4.47 11.51 2.68
CA LYS A 251 5.49 10.45 2.78
C LYS A 251 5.35 9.40 1.67
N GLY A 252 4.11 9.05 1.32
CA GLY A 252 3.84 8.11 0.23
C GLY A 252 4.30 8.61 -1.13
N LEU A 253 4.04 9.88 -1.44
CA LEU A 253 4.47 10.50 -2.70
C LEU A 253 5.97 10.80 -2.73
N GLU A 254 6.60 11.17 -1.60
CA GLU A 254 8.06 11.32 -1.48
C GLU A 254 8.81 10.01 -1.80
N PHE A 255 8.19 8.87 -1.53
CA PHE A 255 8.74 7.55 -1.81
C PHE A 255 8.49 7.10 -3.25
N ALA A 256 7.33 7.43 -3.84
CA ALA A 256 6.83 6.77 -5.04
C ALA A 256 7.28 7.47 -6.34
N ASP A 257 7.68 6.68 -7.34
CA ASP A 257 7.94 7.19 -8.70
C ASP A 257 6.68 7.79 -9.32
N ILE A 258 5.52 7.15 -9.06
CA ILE A 258 4.21 7.61 -9.55
C ILE A 258 3.18 7.59 -8.43
N GLY A 259 2.26 8.54 -8.47
CA GLY A 259 1.15 8.65 -7.55
C GLY A 259 -0.20 8.62 -8.26
N TYR A 260 -1.17 7.96 -7.67
CA TYR A 260 -2.55 7.97 -8.13
C TYR A 260 -3.46 8.42 -7.01
N VAL A 261 -4.34 9.37 -7.31
CA VAL A 261 -5.35 9.89 -6.38
C VAL A 261 -6.68 9.23 -6.67
N LEU A 262 -7.20 8.48 -5.71
CA LEU A 262 -8.52 7.86 -5.78
C LEU A 262 -9.56 8.68 -5.05
N VAL A 263 -10.75 8.76 -5.66
CA VAL A 263 -11.93 9.38 -5.08
C VAL A 263 -13.16 8.54 -5.43
N SER A 264 -13.92 8.11 -4.42
CA SER A 264 -15.18 7.38 -4.59
C SER A 264 -15.10 6.17 -5.55
N GLY A 265 -13.99 5.43 -5.51
CA GLY A 265 -13.80 4.24 -6.32
C GLY A 265 -13.34 4.49 -7.75
N GLU A 266 -12.99 5.72 -8.09
CA GLU A 266 -12.50 6.14 -9.41
C GLU A 266 -11.11 6.78 -9.30
N LEU A 267 -10.35 6.74 -10.40
CA LEU A 267 -9.07 7.42 -10.51
C LEU A 267 -9.30 8.89 -10.89
N ALA A 268 -8.96 9.81 -9.99
CA ALA A 268 -9.14 11.24 -10.19
C ALA A 268 -7.91 11.94 -10.77
N ILE A 269 -6.71 11.63 -10.28
CA ILE A 269 -5.44 12.25 -10.71
C ILE A 269 -4.38 11.16 -10.81
N ALA A 270 -3.50 11.25 -11.81
CA ALA A 270 -2.31 10.43 -11.91
C ALA A 270 -1.12 11.30 -12.33
N GLY A 271 0.07 11.01 -11.82
CA GLY A 271 1.27 11.77 -12.15
C GLY A 271 2.52 11.17 -11.53
N LYS A 272 3.68 11.77 -11.79
CA LYS A 272 4.89 11.43 -11.05
C LYS A 272 4.74 11.87 -9.59
N GLY A 273 5.40 11.17 -8.67
CA GLY A 273 5.33 11.49 -7.24
C GLY A 273 5.69 12.95 -6.95
N ASP A 274 6.81 13.42 -7.50
CA ASP A 274 7.29 14.81 -7.34
C ASP A 274 6.29 15.84 -7.93
N ASP A 275 5.74 15.58 -9.12
CA ASP A 275 4.78 16.47 -9.77
C ASP A 275 3.49 16.61 -8.92
N LEU A 276 3.06 15.52 -8.28
CA LEU A 276 1.89 15.54 -7.40
C LEU A 276 2.17 16.22 -6.06
N LEU A 277 3.39 16.15 -5.54
CA LEU A 277 3.81 16.87 -4.33
C LEU A 277 3.79 18.39 -4.55
N GLU A 278 4.13 18.84 -5.75
CA GLU A 278 4.14 20.25 -6.13
C GLU A 278 2.77 20.75 -6.58
N ASN A 279 1.81 19.87 -6.81
CA ASN A 279 0.47 20.23 -7.29
C ASN A 279 -0.34 20.93 -6.18
N PRO A 280 -0.77 22.21 -6.37
CA PRO A 280 -1.46 22.97 -5.32
C PRO A 280 -2.79 22.36 -4.89
N ASP A 281 -3.50 21.69 -5.81
CA ASP A 281 -4.79 21.08 -5.51
C ASP A 281 -4.60 19.77 -4.71
N VAL A 282 -3.60 18.95 -5.06
CA VAL A 282 -3.22 17.79 -4.26
C VAL A 282 -2.73 18.23 -2.89
N GLY A 283 -1.91 19.31 -2.82
CA GLY A 283 -1.43 19.92 -1.58
C GLY A 283 -2.58 20.28 -0.65
N ARG A 284 -3.53 21.05 -1.16
CA ARG A 284 -4.70 21.54 -0.39
C ARG A 284 -5.63 20.41 0.07
N LEU A 285 -5.87 19.38 -0.79
CA LEU A 285 -6.87 18.36 -0.52
C LEU A 285 -6.35 17.16 0.26
N PHE A 286 -5.07 16.82 0.10
CA PHE A 286 -4.54 15.53 0.58
C PHE A 286 -3.25 15.64 1.38
N LEU A 287 -2.48 16.75 1.30
CA LEU A 287 -1.19 16.87 1.98
C LEU A 287 -1.26 17.70 3.28
N GLY A 288 -2.44 18.24 3.63
CA GLY A 288 -2.63 19.03 4.87
C GLY A 288 -2.08 20.45 4.75
N GLY A 289 -2.26 21.06 3.59
CA GLY A 289 -1.83 22.44 3.26
C GLY A 289 -2.49 23.53 4.08
#